data_7410b2d010d335070bf5924325052b7b
#
_entry.id   7410b2d010d335070bf5924325052b7b
#
_cell.length_a   1.000
_cell.length_b   1.000
_cell.length_c   1.000
_cell.angle_alpha   90.00
_cell.angle_beta   90.00
_cell.angle_gamma   90.00
#
_symmetry.space_group_name_H-M   'P 1'
#
loop_
_entity.id
_entity.type
_entity.pdbx_description
1 polymer ?
#
loop_
_entity_poly.entity_id
_entity_poly.type
_entity_poly.pdbx_seq_one_letter_code
_entity_poly.pdbx_strand_id
1 'polypeptide(L)'
;KRKDKYYVTGDFYPRPTVMYFEACNHIVFEDFTVVDAPFWTLHPAGCDDVLISKIHILNDLDVANSDGIDPDHCSNVRICDCHVECADDCICLKTSKGNSEYGPCENILITGCTLISTSAAIKIGTEGVGDFRNIIVSNCVISRSNRGLSIQIRDGGNVENVKYSDIIIGTRRFCPDWWGTAEPIVITAFDRDENTRAGHIKNISYRNITCVGENGVMICGTAENKIENVVFSDVDVTLSKTSKWDCGFYDMRPGLNKEVEKHKNAGFYLRFADNVTLRNTSVKWGNVCPEYSAALEEESCVGTVLENFTGDNA
;
A
#
# COMPACT_ATOMS: atom_id res chain seq x y z
N LYS A 1 -25.52 -8.72 -5.17
CA LYS A 1 -24.60 -8.79 -4.02
C LYS A 1 -24.89 -10.00 -3.17
N ARG A 2 -23.85 -10.76 -2.80
CA ARG A 2 -23.97 -11.83 -1.82
C ARG A 2 -24.00 -11.22 -0.43
N LYS A 3 -25.07 -11.44 0.31
CA LYS A 3 -25.24 -10.90 1.67
C LYS A 3 -24.38 -11.60 2.73
N ASP A 4 -23.81 -12.75 2.40
CA ASP A 4 -22.98 -13.60 3.25
C ASP A 4 -21.48 -13.34 3.13
N LYS A 5 -21.05 -12.49 2.18
CA LYS A 5 -19.67 -12.11 1.95
C LYS A 5 -19.52 -10.60 1.86
N TYR A 6 -18.39 -10.09 2.32
CA TYR A 6 -18.04 -8.66 2.24
C TYR A 6 -17.42 -8.26 0.89
N TYR A 7 -17.08 -9.23 0.06
CA TYR A 7 -16.55 -9.03 -1.28
C TYR A 7 -16.97 -10.20 -2.18
N VAL A 8 -16.96 -9.96 -3.46
CA VAL A 8 -17.31 -10.93 -4.49
C VAL A 8 -16.05 -11.41 -5.20
N THR A 9 -15.80 -12.72 -5.20
CA THR A 9 -14.65 -13.35 -5.86
C THR A 9 -15.09 -14.37 -6.89
N GLY A 10 -14.22 -14.68 -7.83
CA GLY A 10 -14.16 -15.93 -8.63
C GLY A 10 -15.33 -16.36 -9.47
N ASP A 11 -16.55 -16.17 -9.01
CA ASP A 11 -17.75 -16.72 -9.67
C ASP A 11 -18.18 -15.93 -10.93
N PHE A 12 -17.48 -14.83 -11.25
CA PHE A 12 -17.84 -13.88 -12.30
C PHE A 12 -16.75 -13.74 -13.38
N TYR A 13 -15.90 -14.71 -13.53
CA TYR A 13 -14.90 -14.71 -14.58
C TYR A 13 -15.48 -15.23 -15.92
N PRO A 14 -15.00 -14.73 -17.07
CA PRO A 14 -14.05 -13.64 -17.22
C PRO A 14 -14.65 -12.26 -16.91
N ARG A 15 -13.87 -11.39 -16.23
CA ARG A 15 -14.21 -9.99 -16.00
C ARG A 15 -13.25 -9.10 -16.80
N PRO A 16 -13.73 -8.18 -17.66
CA PRO A 16 -12.85 -7.33 -18.46
C PRO A 16 -12.24 -6.19 -17.64
N THR A 17 -11.00 -5.84 -17.92
CA THR A 17 -10.45 -4.51 -17.61
C THR A 17 -11.24 -3.46 -18.38
N VAL A 18 -11.61 -2.36 -17.74
CA VAL A 18 -12.48 -1.34 -18.37
C VAL A 18 -11.70 -0.56 -19.43
N MET A 19 -10.50 -0.10 -19.09
CA MET A 19 -9.64 0.66 -19.99
C MET A 19 -8.23 0.08 -19.93
N TYR A 20 -7.77 -0.55 -20.99
CA TYR A 20 -6.43 -1.10 -21.16
C TYR A 20 -5.71 -0.40 -22.31
N PHE A 21 -4.55 0.16 -22.04
CA PHE A 21 -3.73 0.86 -23.02
C PHE A 21 -2.31 0.29 -22.96
N GLU A 22 -1.78 -0.16 -24.06
CA GLU A 22 -0.49 -0.84 -24.10
C GLU A 22 0.48 -0.13 -25.05
N ALA A 23 1.73 0.04 -24.59
CA ALA A 23 2.82 0.63 -25.37
C ALA A 23 2.49 1.99 -26.01
N CYS A 24 1.74 2.83 -25.31
CA CYS A 24 1.33 4.14 -25.79
C CYS A 24 2.17 5.25 -25.18
N ASN A 25 2.35 6.34 -25.94
CA ASN A 25 3.07 7.52 -25.47
C ASN A 25 2.19 8.78 -25.53
N HIS A 26 2.44 9.73 -24.62
CA HIS A 26 1.74 11.01 -24.55
C HIS A 26 0.22 10.85 -24.37
N ILE A 27 -0.17 10.11 -23.32
CA ILE A 27 -1.59 9.84 -23.02
C ILE A 27 -2.11 10.83 -21.98
N VAL A 28 -3.32 11.32 -22.20
CA VAL A 28 -4.07 12.11 -21.22
C VAL A 28 -5.41 11.45 -20.93
N PHE A 29 -5.63 11.14 -19.65
CA PHE A 29 -6.94 10.74 -19.12
C PHE A 29 -7.42 11.87 -18.21
N GLU A 30 -8.46 12.57 -18.61
CA GLU A 30 -8.90 13.74 -17.89
C GLU A 30 -10.44 13.91 -17.87
N ASP A 31 -10.95 14.32 -16.70
CA ASP A 31 -12.30 14.87 -16.52
C ASP A 31 -13.43 13.90 -16.93
N PHE A 32 -13.39 12.67 -16.37
CA PHE A 32 -14.48 11.71 -16.53
C PHE A 32 -14.72 10.89 -15.24
N THR A 33 -15.83 10.18 -15.20
CA THR A 33 -16.20 9.28 -14.10
C THR A 33 -16.40 7.87 -14.60
N VAL A 34 -15.84 6.88 -13.88
CA VAL A 34 -16.12 5.45 -14.07
C VAL A 34 -16.86 4.94 -12.83
N VAL A 35 -17.87 4.12 -13.04
CA VAL A 35 -18.70 3.57 -11.95
C VAL A 35 -18.81 2.06 -12.12
N ASP A 36 -18.68 1.33 -10.99
CA ASP A 36 -18.90 -0.11 -10.90
C ASP A 36 -18.09 -0.95 -11.91
N ALA A 37 -16.79 -0.70 -12.00
CA ALA A 37 -15.89 -1.51 -12.81
C ALA A 37 -15.92 -2.98 -12.33
N PRO A 38 -16.03 -3.95 -13.26
CA PRO A 38 -16.08 -5.36 -12.87
C PRO A 38 -14.71 -5.96 -12.53
N PHE A 39 -13.63 -5.30 -12.90
CA PHE A 39 -12.23 -5.67 -12.72
C PHE A 39 -11.38 -4.39 -12.73
N TRP A 40 -10.09 -4.44 -12.97
CA TRP A 40 -9.21 -3.26 -13.04
C TRP A 40 -9.80 -2.17 -13.91
N THR A 41 -9.81 -0.94 -13.39
CA THR A 41 -10.52 0.15 -14.07
C THR A 41 -9.68 0.81 -15.15
N LEU A 42 -8.53 1.37 -14.80
CA LEU A 42 -7.61 2.04 -15.74
C LEU A 42 -6.23 1.40 -15.64
N HIS A 43 -5.83 0.68 -16.67
CA HIS A 43 -4.59 -0.08 -16.72
C HIS A 43 -3.74 0.32 -17.94
N PRO A 44 -2.90 1.37 -17.84
CA PRO A 44 -1.85 1.62 -18.81
C PRO A 44 -0.68 0.66 -18.57
N ALA A 45 -0.20 -0.01 -19.63
CA ALA A 45 0.90 -0.97 -19.58
C ALA A 45 2.00 -0.57 -20.56
N GLY A 46 3.26 -0.47 -20.11
CA GLY A 46 4.38 -0.08 -20.95
C GLY A 46 4.24 1.30 -21.58
N CYS A 47 3.53 2.20 -20.91
CA CYS A 47 3.24 3.54 -21.42
C CYS A 47 4.24 4.58 -20.91
N ASP A 48 4.52 5.61 -21.71
CA ASP A 48 5.39 6.71 -21.35
C ASP A 48 4.68 8.07 -21.50
N ASP A 49 5.03 9.04 -20.63
CA ASP A 49 4.41 10.37 -20.56
C ASP A 49 2.88 10.31 -20.44
N VAL A 50 2.42 9.82 -19.27
CA VAL A 50 1.01 9.62 -18.97
C VAL A 50 0.53 10.66 -17.97
N LEU A 51 -0.53 11.38 -18.30
CA LEU A 51 -1.25 12.25 -17.38
C LEU A 51 -2.62 11.65 -17.07
N ILE A 52 -2.90 11.47 -15.78
CA ILE A 52 -4.20 11.05 -15.26
C ILE A 52 -4.66 12.12 -14.28
N SER A 53 -5.70 12.87 -14.64
CA SER A 53 -6.11 14.01 -13.82
C SER A 53 -7.62 14.19 -13.74
N LYS A 54 -8.10 14.64 -12.58
CA LYS A 54 -9.51 15.00 -12.34
C LYS A 54 -10.49 13.89 -12.71
N ILE A 55 -10.11 12.63 -12.55
CA ILE A 55 -11.01 11.52 -12.78
C ILE A 55 -11.62 11.03 -11.46
N HIS A 56 -12.86 10.54 -11.56
CA HIS A 56 -13.54 9.89 -10.47
C HIS A 56 -13.72 8.40 -10.80
N ILE A 57 -13.29 7.52 -9.91
CA ILE A 57 -13.56 6.09 -9.98
C ILE A 57 -14.37 5.71 -8.76
N LEU A 58 -15.60 5.27 -8.98
CA LEU A 58 -16.58 4.97 -7.94
C LEU A 58 -17.02 3.50 -8.06
N ASN A 59 -16.13 2.59 -7.69
CA ASN A 59 -16.39 1.16 -7.76
C ASN A 59 -17.09 0.66 -6.50
N ASP A 60 -17.79 -0.44 -6.62
CA ASP A 60 -18.41 -1.12 -5.48
C ASP A 60 -17.31 -1.63 -4.52
N LEU A 61 -17.44 -1.32 -3.24
CA LEU A 61 -16.44 -1.62 -2.19
C LEU A 61 -16.42 -3.09 -1.75
N ASP A 62 -17.17 -3.97 -2.41
CA ASP A 62 -17.17 -5.41 -2.14
C ASP A 62 -16.89 -6.30 -3.39
N VAL A 63 -16.44 -5.69 -4.49
CA VAL A 63 -16.06 -6.40 -5.73
C VAL A 63 -14.54 -6.54 -5.80
N ALA A 64 -14.03 -7.74 -5.59
CA ALA A 64 -12.60 -8.02 -5.65
C ALA A 64 -11.97 -7.67 -7.00
N ASN A 65 -10.71 -7.21 -6.97
CA ASN A 65 -9.95 -6.77 -8.14
C ASN A 65 -10.62 -5.62 -8.92
N SER A 66 -11.37 -4.77 -8.25
CA SER A 66 -11.89 -3.54 -8.84
C SER A 66 -10.92 -2.37 -8.63
N ASP A 67 -9.63 -2.63 -8.85
CA ASP A 67 -8.56 -1.64 -8.72
C ASP A 67 -8.88 -0.37 -9.51
N GLY A 68 -8.41 0.77 -9.04
CA GLY A 68 -8.70 2.05 -9.67
C GLY A 68 -7.75 2.37 -10.83
N ILE A 69 -6.49 2.62 -10.54
CA ILE A 69 -5.49 3.06 -11.51
C ILE A 69 -4.24 2.21 -11.34
N ASP A 70 -3.87 1.45 -12.36
CA ASP A 70 -2.79 0.47 -12.35
C ASP A 70 -1.72 0.78 -13.40
N PRO A 71 -0.81 1.75 -13.20
CA PRO A 71 0.33 1.93 -14.08
C PRO A 71 1.26 0.72 -13.98
N ASP A 72 1.41 -0.03 -15.09
CA ASP A 72 2.15 -1.26 -15.17
C ASP A 72 3.36 -1.08 -16.12
N HIS A 73 4.58 -1.19 -15.63
CA HIS A 73 5.79 -0.90 -16.42
C HIS A 73 5.75 0.47 -17.11
N CYS A 74 5.14 1.48 -16.49
CA CYS A 74 5.01 2.82 -17.06
C CYS A 74 6.12 3.75 -16.56
N SER A 75 6.47 4.73 -17.39
CA SER A 75 7.42 5.79 -17.04
C SER A 75 6.82 7.19 -17.22
N ASN A 76 7.34 8.17 -16.43
CA ASN A 76 6.93 9.58 -16.52
C ASN A 76 5.41 9.78 -16.33
N VAL A 77 4.85 9.16 -15.29
CA VAL A 77 3.40 9.19 -14.99
C VAL A 77 3.09 10.27 -13.96
N ARG A 78 2.06 11.05 -14.22
CA ARG A 78 1.50 12.03 -13.28
C ARG A 78 0.03 11.69 -13.02
N ILE A 79 -0.30 11.44 -11.75
CA ILE A 79 -1.67 11.20 -11.29
C ILE A 79 -2.03 12.31 -10.32
N CYS A 80 -3.01 13.14 -10.65
CA CYS A 80 -3.35 14.29 -9.82
C CYS A 80 -4.85 14.60 -9.77
N ASP A 81 -5.28 15.14 -8.62
CA ASP A 81 -6.64 15.64 -8.41
C ASP A 81 -7.75 14.58 -8.69
N CYS A 82 -7.44 13.30 -8.43
CA CYS A 82 -8.35 12.19 -8.64
C CYS A 82 -9.09 11.80 -7.35
N HIS A 83 -10.32 11.31 -7.51
CA HIS A 83 -11.07 10.66 -6.43
C HIS A 83 -11.30 9.20 -6.79
N VAL A 84 -10.87 8.26 -5.90
CA VAL A 84 -10.99 6.82 -6.17
C VAL A 84 -11.59 6.09 -4.97
N GLU A 85 -12.67 5.36 -5.21
CA GLU A 85 -13.28 4.40 -4.29
C GLU A 85 -13.29 3.02 -4.95
N CYS A 86 -12.73 1.99 -4.30
CA CYS A 86 -12.70 0.63 -4.85
C CYS A 86 -12.54 -0.46 -3.78
N ALA A 87 -12.81 -1.70 -4.14
CA ALA A 87 -12.67 -2.83 -3.23
C ALA A 87 -11.27 -3.46 -3.27
N ASP A 88 -10.42 -3.05 -4.19
CA ASP A 88 -9.00 -3.43 -4.22
C ASP A 88 -8.14 -2.16 -4.19
N ASP A 89 -6.98 -2.11 -4.83
CA ASP A 89 -6.06 -0.99 -4.68
C ASP A 89 -6.52 0.26 -5.46
N CYS A 90 -6.56 1.45 -4.83
CA CYS A 90 -7.01 2.67 -5.55
C CYS A 90 -5.99 3.10 -6.61
N ILE A 91 -4.71 3.17 -6.24
CA ILE A 91 -3.61 3.44 -7.17
C ILE A 91 -2.54 2.38 -6.89
N CYS A 92 -2.27 1.53 -7.87
CA CYS A 92 -1.33 0.43 -7.73
C CYS A 92 -0.27 0.44 -8.83
N LEU A 93 0.96 0.76 -8.47
CA LEU A 93 2.08 0.66 -9.38
C LEU A 93 2.50 -0.80 -9.52
N LYS A 94 2.56 -1.29 -10.74
CA LYS A 94 2.84 -2.69 -11.08
C LYS A 94 4.01 -2.83 -12.04
N THR A 95 4.66 -3.98 -12.00
CA THR A 95 5.55 -4.48 -13.06
C THR A 95 5.21 -5.96 -13.25
N SER A 96 4.12 -6.20 -13.97
CA SER A 96 3.56 -7.53 -14.13
C SER A 96 4.39 -8.40 -15.09
N LYS A 97 4.43 -9.70 -14.84
CA LYS A 97 5.21 -10.65 -15.65
C LYS A 97 4.82 -10.65 -17.14
N GLY A 98 3.55 -10.39 -17.43
CA GLY A 98 3.04 -10.36 -18.82
C GLY A 98 3.57 -9.17 -19.62
N ASN A 99 4.00 -8.10 -18.96
CA ASN A 99 4.45 -6.85 -19.56
C ASN A 99 5.95 -6.58 -19.31
N SER A 100 6.73 -7.61 -18.96
CA SER A 100 8.13 -7.47 -18.50
C SER A 100 9.09 -6.90 -19.55
N GLU A 101 8.73 -6.88 -20.83
CA GLU A 101 9.50 -6.26 -21.91
C GLU A 101 9.56 -4.74 -21.84
N TYR A 102 8.65 -4.09 -21.12
CA TYR A 102 8.56 -2.61 -21.07
C TYR A 102 9.47 -1.95 -20.02
N GLY A 103 10.18 -2.73 -19.21
CA GLY A 103 11.17 -2.20 -18.27
C GLY A 103 10.59 -1.79 -16.90
N PRO A 104 11.20 -0.83 -16.20
CA PRO A 104 10.80 -0.45 -14.85
C PRO A 104 9.50 0.39 -14.84
N CYS A 105 8.87 0.47 -13.66
CA CYS A 105 7.86 1.49 -13.36
C CYS A 105 8.56 2.65 -12.64
N GLU A 106 8.73 3.80 -13.31
CA GLU A 106 9.60 4.86 -12.80
C GLU A 106 9.18 6.29 -13.12
N ASN A 107 9.73 7.25 -12.34
CA ASN A 107 9.45 8.68 -12.49
C ASN A 107 7.95 8.98 -12.33
N ILE A 108 7.38 8.55 -11.21
CA ILE A 108 5.95 8.63 -10.94
C ILE A 108 5.66 9.74 -9.93
N LEU A 109 4.70 10.58 -10.22
CA LEU A 109 4.16 11.59 -9.31
C LEU A 109 2.68 11.34 -9.06
N ILE A 110 2.29 11.19 -7.79
CA ILE A 110 0.90 11.08 -7.33
C ILE A 110 0.63 12.23 -6.36
N THR A 111 -0.36 13.08 -6.64
CA THR A 111 -0.63 14.24 -5.78
C THR A 111 -2.10 14.67 -5.80
N GLY A 112 -2.58 15.28 -4.71
CA GLY A 112 -3.91 15.89 -4.66
C GLY A 112 -5.08 14.90 -4.70
N CYS A 113 -4.86 13.62 -4.41
CA CYS A 113 -5.87 12.58 -4.54
C CYS A 113 -6.62 12.30 -3.22
N THR A 114 -7.90 11.94 -3.33
CA THR A 114 -8.72 11.43 -2.23
C THR A 114 -9.10 9.98 -2.48
N LEU A 115 -8.78 9.08 -1.53
CA LEU A 115 -8.78 7.64 -1.77
C LEU A 115 -9.51 6.87 -0.67
N ILE A 116 -10.32 5.88 -1.07
CA ILE A 116 -11.02 4.94 -0.19
C ILE A 116 -10.88 3.54 -0.76
N SER A 117 -10.18 2.65 -0.07
CA SER A 117 -9.99 1.27 -0.51
C SER A 117 -10.34 0.27 0.60
N THR A 118 -10.95 -0.85 0.25
CA THR A 118 -11.06 -1.97 1.19
C THR A 118 -9.86 -2.93 1.14
N SER A 119 -8.85 -2.62 0.31
CA SER A 119 -7.50 -3.19 0.27
C SER A 119 -6.47 -2.12 0.60
N ALA A 120 -5.71 -1.59 -0.37
CA ALA A 120 -4.75 -0.52 -0.13
C ALA A 120 -5.05 0.74 -0.96
N ALA A 121 -4.95 1.92 -0.33
CA ALA A 121 -5.22 3.16 -1.05
C ALA A 121 -4.12 3.46 -2.09
N ILE A 122 -2.84 3.36 -1.73
CA ILE A 122 -1.72 3.47 -2.67
C ILE A 122 -0.77 2.30 -2.43
N LYS A 123 -0.45 1.58 -3.50
CA LYS A 123 0.38 0.38 -3.41
C LYS A 123 1.45 0.33 -4.50
N ILE A 124 2.59 -0.25 -4.16
CA ILE A 124 3.65 -0.68 -5.07
C ILE A 124 3.71 -2.20 -4.97
N GLY A 125 3.48 -2.90 -6.08
CA GLY A 125 3.38 -4.37 -6.15
C GLY A 125 1.92 -4.87 -5.95
N THR A 126 1.66 -6.17 -5.67
CA THR A 126 2.64 -7.25 -5.46
C THR A 126 3.26 -7.76 -6.75
N GLU A 127 2.65 -7.50 -7.92
CA GLU A 127 3.22 -7.80 -9.22
C GLU A 127 4.45 -6.92 -9.41
N GLY A 128 5.64 -7.54 -9.32
CA GLY A 128 6.89 -6.81 -9.20
C GLY A 128 8.09 -7.56 -9.79
N VAL A 129 8.05 -7.90 -11.10
CA VAL A 129 9.21 -8.53 -11.77
C VAL A 129 10.27 -7.51 -12.21
N GLY A 130 9.88 -6.26 -12.46
CA GLY A 130 10.75 -5.13 -12.78
C GLY A 130 10.88 -4.16 -11.61
N ASP A 131 11.82 -3.23 -11.72
CA ASP A 131 12.11 -2.26 -10.68
C ASP A 131 11.06 -1.14 -10.59
N PHE A 132 10.92 -0.58 -9.38
CA PHE A 132 10.16 0.62 -9.07
C PHE A 132 11.10 1.68 -8.52
N ARG A 133 11.15 2.87 -9.11
CA ARG A 133 12.08 3.90 -8.66
C ARG A 133 11.64 5.33 -8.98
N ASN A 134 12.15 6.29 -8.18
CA ASN A 134 11.86 7.72 -8.36
C ASN A 134 10.36 8.02 -8.27
N ILE A 135 9.74 7.65 -7.16
CA ILE A 135 8.30 7.80 -6.93
C ILE A 135 8.06 8.84 -5.85
N ILE A 136 7.17 9.79 -6.10
CA ILE A 136 6.72 10.78 -5.13
C ILE A 136 5.21 10.69 -4.98
N VAL A 137 4.74 10.58 -3.73
CA VAL A 137 3.33 10.66 -3.36
C VAL A 137 3.15 11.79 -2.36
N SER A 138 2.28 12.74 -2.64
CA SER A 138 2.11 13.89 -1.76
C SER A 138 0.69 14.48 -1.77
N ASN A 139 0.36 15.24 -0.70
CA ASN A 139 -0.89 16.02 -0.63
C ASN A 139 -2.15 15.16 -0.85
N CYS A 140 -2.20 13.96 -0.28
CA CYS A 140 -3.32 13.03 -0.44
C CYS A 140 -4.09 12.85 0.86
N VAL A 141 -5.38 12.55 0.73
CA VAL A 141 -6.24 12.16 1.84
C VAL A 141 -6.73 10.73 1.61
N ILE A 142 -6.35 9.83 2.49
CA ILE A 142 -6.77 8.44 2.53
C ILE A 142 -7.76 8.28 3.67
N SER A 143 -8.97 7.85 3.39
CA SER A 143 -9.98 7.74 4.43
C SER A 143 -10.69 6.39 4.39
N ARG A 144 -10.94 5.82 5.59
CA ARG A 144 -11.68 4.56 5.76
C ARG A 144 -11.13 3.37 4.95
N SER A 145 -9.88 3.41 4.56
CA SER A 145 -9.23 2.32 3.83
C SER A 145 -8.84 1.17 4.76
N ASN A 146 -8.60 -0.02 4.22
CA ASN A 146 -8.06 -1.11 5.04
C ASN A 146 -6.54 -0.92 5.21
N ARG A 147 -5.79 -0.67 4.13
CA ARG A 147 -4.41 -0.21 4.18
C ARG A 147 -4.28 1.19 3.59
N GLY A 148 -3.38 1.99 4.12
CA GLY A 148 -3.07 3.31 3.58
C GLY A 148 -2.02 3.24 2.47
N LEU A 149 -0.75 3.35 2.84
CA LEU A 149 0.40 3.29 1.93
C LEU A 149 1.05 1.91 2.03
N SER A 150 1.27 1.25 0.91
CA SER A 150 1.74 -0.13 0.88
C SER A 150 2.87 -0.32 -0.13
N ILE A 151 3.98 -0.95 0.29
CA ILE A 151 5.03 -1.45 -0.58
C ILE A 151 5.15 -2.95 -0.31
N GLN A 152 4.80 -3.75 -1.30
CA GLN A 152 4.79 -5.21 -1.14
C GLN A 152 5.40 -5.85 -2.38
N ILE A 153 6.64 -6.31 -2.30
CA ILE A 153 7.30 -6.96 -3.44
C ILE A 153 7.46 -8.46 -3.22
N ARG A 154 7.36 -9.22 -4.33
CA ARG A 154 7.30 -10.69 -4.31
C ARG A 154 8.10 -11.36 -5.43
N ASP A 155 8.39 -10.65 -6.52
CA ASP A 155 8.77 -11.26 -7.80
C ASP A 155 10.16 -10.86 -8.33
N GLY A 156 10.99 -10.23 -7.52
CA GLY A 156 12.39 -9.91 -7.88
C GLY A 156 12.68 -8.45 -8.24
N GLY A 157 11.67 -7.64 -8.55
CA GLY A 157 11.85 -6.21 -8.78
C GLY A 157 12.25 -5.47 -7.50
N ASN A 158 13.11 -4.48 -7.62
CA ASN A 158 13.57 -3.66 -6.52
C ASN A 158 12.70 -2.41 -6.36
N VAL A 159 12.61 -1.90 -5.13
CA VAL A 159 11.96 -0.61 -4.85
C VAL A 159 12.96 0.34 -4.23
N GLU A 160 13.20 1.48 -4.86
CA GLU A 160 14.10 2.49 -4.32
C GLU A 160 13.71 3.93 -4.66
N ASN A 161 14.15 4.87 -3.81
CA ASN A 161 13.91 6.30 -3.97
C ASN A 161 12.41 6.64 -4.01
N VAL A 162 11.66 6.21 -2.98
CA VAL A 162 10.24 6.52 -2.83
C VAL A 162 10.03 7.52 -1.69
N LYS A 163 9.26 8.58 -1.97
CA LYS A 163 8.96 9.63 -1.00
C LYS A 163 7.46 9.81 -0.84
N TYR A 164 7.00 9.77 0.41
CA TYR A 164 5.64 10.08 0.80
C TYR A 164 5.64 11.33 1.67
N SER A 165 4.80 12.33 1.37
CA SER A 165 4.74 13.54 2.19
C SER A 165 3.36 14.19 2.23
N ASP A 166 3.06 14.86 3.36
CA ASP A 166 1.86 15.68 3.49
C ASP A 166 0.56 14.88 3.26
N ILE A 167 0.41 13.75 3.98
CA ILE A 167 -0.70 12.80 3.80
C ILE A 167 -1.46 12.61 5.11
N ILE A 168 -2.77 12.62 5.04
CA ILE A 168 -3.66 12.20 6.13
C ILE A 168 -4.19 10.82 5.84
N ILE A 169 -4.05 9.89 6.79
CA ILE A 169 -4.42 8.48 6.62
C ILE A 169 -5.38 8.04 7.72
N GLY A 170 -6.56 7.57 7.30
CA GLY A 170 -7.53 6.90 8.16
C GLY A 170 -7.73 5.45 7.74
N THR A 171 -7.35 4.47 8.59
CA THR A 171 -7.53 3.05 8.29
C THR A 171 -8.44 2.35 9.30
N ARG A 172 -9.16 1.35 8.82
CA ARG A 172 -10.00 0.47 9.64
C ARG A 172 -10.03 -0.93 9.06
N ARG A 173 -10.20 -1.95 9.88
CA ARG A 173 -10.39 -3.31 9.37
C ARG A 173 -11.74 -3.42 8.67
N PHE A 174 -11.72 -3.82 7.40
CA PHE A 174 -12.93 -3.95 6.59
C PHE A 174 -13.62 -5.31 6.81
N CYS A 175 -12.88 -6.40 6.65
CA CYS A 175 -13.35 -7.75 6.96
C CYS A 175 -12.14 -8.67 7.24
N PRO A 176 -12.36 -9.83 7.90
CA PRO A 176 -11.27 -10.76 8.23
C PRO A 176 -10.74 -11.55 7.02
N ASP A 177 -11.55 -11.69 5.97
CA ASP A 177 -11.28 -12.58 4.84
C ASP A 177 -10.55 -11.90 3.69
N TRP A 178 -10.48 -10.55 3.69
CA TRP A 178 -9.83 -9.78 2.64
C TRP A 178 -8.40 -9.36 3.03
N TRP A 179 -7.77 -8.56 2.19
CA TRP A 179 -6.38 -8.12 2.41
C TRP A 179 -6.27 -7.06 3.50
N GLY A 180 -5.30 -7.22 4.41
CA GLY A 180 -4.95 -6.22 5.39
C GLY A 180 -5.66 -6.35 6.73
N THR A 181 -5.05 -5.73 7.74
CA THR A 181 -5.54 -5.67 9.12
C THR A 181 -5.59 -4.23 9.66
N ALA A 182 -5.84 -3.27 8.76
CA ALA A 182 -5.95 -1.83 9.02
C ALA A 182 -4.63 -1.11 9.27
N GLU A 183 -3.56 -1.54 8.64
CA GLU A 183 -2.26 -0.90 8.73
C GLU A 183 -2.22 0.41 7.93
N PRO A 184 -1.88 1.56 8.52
CA PRO A 184 -1.76 2.82 7.77
C PRO A 184 -0.57 2.82 6.80
N ILE A 185 0.53 2.15 7.16
CA ILE A 185 1.73 2.02 6.34
C ILE A 185 2.26 0.60 6.45
N VAL A 186 2.50 -0.04 5.30
CA VAL A 186 3.01 -1.41 5.20
C VAL A 186 4.18 -1.48 4.24
N ILE A 187 5.27 -2.11 4.65
CA ILE A 187 6.37 -2.49 3.77
C ILE A 187 6.69 -3.97 3.98
N THR A 188 6.62 -4.77 2.93
CA THR A 188 7.00 -6.19 3.00
C THR A 188 7.77 -6.66 1.77
N ALA A 189 8.80 -7.49 1.99
CA ALA A 189 9.60 -8.14 0.96
C ALA A 189 9.65 -9.64 1.25
N PHE A 190 8.82 -10.42 0.56
CA PHE A 190 8.71 -11.87 0.73
C PHE A 190 8.72 -12.56 -0.62
N ASP A 191 9.27 -13.75 -0.71
CA ASP A 191 9.18 -14.58 -1.91
C ASP A 191 7.71 -14.94 -2.18
N ARG A 192 7.27 -14.92 -3.45
CA ARG A 192 5.90 -15.31 -3.82
C ARG A 192 5.72 -16.82 -3.68
N ASP A 193 6.69 -17.57 -4.17
CA ASP A 193 6.71 -19.02 -4.19
C ASP A 193 8.15 -19.54 -4.12
N GLU A 194 8.34 -20.86 -4.25
CA GLU A 194 9.65 -21.50 -4.16
C GLU A 194 10.62 -21.09 -5.29
N ASN A 195 10.10 -20.61 -6.42
CA ASN A 195 10.87 -20.27 -7.60
C ASN A 195 11.16 -18.77 -7.74
N THR A 196 10.59 -17.95 -6.89
CA THR A 196 10.79 -16.49 -6.89
C THR A 196 11.70 -16.06 -5.75
N ARG A 197 12.31 -14.90 -5.91
CA ARG A 197 13.00 -14.18 -4.84
C ARG A 197 12.52 -12.74 -4.87
N ALA A 198 12.10 -12.23 -3.74
CA ALA A 198 11.74 -10.81 -3.63
C ALA A 198 12.97 -9.93 -3.86
N GLY A 199 12.81 -8.82 -4.54
CA GLY A 199 13.86 -7.82 -4.70
C GLY A 199 14.08 -7.00 -3.42
N HIS A 200 14.98 -6.02 -3.48
CA HIS A 200 15.32 -5.16 -2.35
C HIS A 200 14.39 -3.95 -2.24
N ILE A 201 14.13 -3.53 -1.01
CA ILE A 201 13.44 -2.26 -0.71
C ILE A 201 14.40 -1.38 0.08
N LYS A 202 14.73 -0.20 -0.44
CA LYS A 202 15.63 0.74 0.23
C LYS A 202 15.36 2.20 -0.12
N ASN A 203 15.81 3.11 0.77
CA ASN A 203 15.73 4.57 0.56
C ASN A 203 14.27 5.05 0.44
N ILE A 204 13.46 4.70 1.41
CA ILE A 204 12.04 5.09 1.51
C ILE A 204 11.90 6.19 2.56
N SER A 205 11.15 7.24 2.29
CA SER A 205 10.90 8.29 3.27
C SER A 205 9.43 8.65 3.41
N TYR A 206 9.01 8.87 4.67
CA TYR A 206 7.69 9.32 5.06
C TYR A 206 7.85 10.63 5.85
N ARG A 207 7.18 11.71 5.42
CA ARG A 207 7.32 13.01 6.07
C ARG A 207 5.98 13.74 6.20
N ASN A 208 5.75 14.35 7.36
CA ASN A 208 4.54 15.13 7.67
C ASN A 208 3.26 14.31 7.38
N ILE A 209 3.13 13.18 8.08
CA ILE A 209 2.01 12.26 7.89
C ILE A 209 1.26 12.07 9.20
N THR A 210 -0.06 12.18 9.15
CA THR A 210 -0.93 11.87 10.29
C THR A 210 -1.71 10.59 9.98
N CYS A 211 -1.56 9.58 10.85
CA CYS A 211 -2.24 8.30 10.76
C CYS A 211 -3.21 8.09 11.92
N VAL A 212 -4.43 7.68 11.61
CA VAL A 212 -5.37 7.14 12.60
C VAL A 212 -5.86 5.79 12.08
N GLY A 213 -5.48 4.70 12.75
CA GLY A 213 -5.78 3.34 12.28
C GLY A 213 -6.12 2.36 13.39
N GLU A 214 -6.65 1.19 13.05
CA GLU A 214 -6.86 0.10 14.01
C GLU A 214 -5.61 -0.77 14.19
N ASN A 215 -4.60 -0.59 13.36
CA ASN A 215 -3.27 -1.17 13.47
C ASN A 215 -2.20 -0.08 13.29
N GLY A 216 -0.95 -0.43 13.57
CA GLY A 216 0.20 0.47 13.41
C GLY A 216 0.94 0.30 12.09
N VAL A 217 2.09 0.92 11.99
CA VAL A 217 3.03 0.81 10.88
C VAL A 217 3.72 -0.55 10.93
N MET A 218 3.77 -1.27 9.81
CA MET A 218 4.39 -2.59 9.70
C MET A 218 5.50 -2.58 8.65
N ILE A 219 6.73 -2.94 9.05
CA ILE A 219 7.87 -3.12 8.14
C ILE A 219 8.46 -4.51 8.38
N CYS A 220 8.30 -5.43 7.44
CA CYS A 220 8.72 -6.81 7.59
C CYS A 220 9.48 -7.32 6.35
N GLY A 221 10.79 -7.52 6.51
CA GLY A 221 11.63 -8.28 5.60
C GLY A 221 11.77 -9.75 5.99
N THR A 222 12.85 -10.37 5.53
CA THR A 222 13.30 -11.70 5.94
C THR A 222 14.79 -11.65 6.32
N ALA A 223 15.31 -12.71 6.88
CA ALA A 223 16.75 -12.81 7.21
C ALA A 223 17.65 -12.67 5.98
N GLU A 224 17.17 -13.16 4.84
CA GLU A 224 17.87 -13.13 3.55
C GLU A 224 17.64 -11.82 2.77
N ASN A 225 16.53 -11.12 3.04
CA ASN A 225 16.15 -9.92 2.33
C ASN A 225 15.56 -8.88 3.29
N LYS A 226 16.44 -8.07 3.85
CA LYS A 226 16.07 -7.00 4.78
C LYS A 226 15.60 -5.75 4.05
N ILE A 227 14.76 -4.99 4.72
CA ILE A 227 14.34 -3.67 4.27
C ILE A 227 15.32 -2.65 4.83
N GLU A 228 15.81 -1.72 4.01
CA GLU A 228 16.92 -0.85 4.40
C GLU A 228 16.62 0.65 4.21
N ASN A 229 17.17 1.47 5.11
CA ASN A 229 17.17 2.94 4.99
C ASN A 229 15.76 3.51 4.86
N VAL A 230 14.91 3.28 5.84
CA VAL A 230 13.56 3.85 5.92
C VAL A 230 13.54 5.00 6.93
N VAL A 231 13.06 6.16 6.52
CA VAL A 231 13.03 7.36 7.36
C VAL A 231 11.60 7.83 7.56
N PHE A 232 11.20 7.97 8.82
CA PHE A 232 9.98 8.65 9.23
C PHE A 232 10.38 9.98 9.87
N SER A 233 9.82 11.09 9.39
CA SER A 233 10.03 12.44 9.94
C SER A 233 8.70 13.16 10.10
N ASP A 234 8.42 13.67 11.30
CA ASP A 234 7.18 14.39 11.57
C ASP A 234 5.95 13.52 11.28
N VAL A 235 5.92 12.29 11.84
CA VAL A 235 4.84 11.32 11.63
C VAL A 235 4.12 11.02 12.95
N ASP A 236 2.82 11.26 12.96
CA ASP A 236 1.94 10.94 14.07
C ASP A 236 1.10 9.70 13.77
N VAL A 237 1.18 8.67 14.63
CA VAL A 237 0.42 7.42 14.52
C VAL A 237 -0.48 7.28 15.74
N THR A 238 -1.80 7.21 15.51
CA THR A 238 -2.78 6.93 16.56
C THR A 238 -3.45 5.58 16.29
N LEU A 239 -3.27 4.62 17.19
CA LEU A 239 -4.01 3.35 17.14
C LEU A 239 -5.34 3.55 17.86
N SER A 240 -6.45 3.27 17.17
CA SER A 240 -7.80 3.45 17.72
C SER A 240 -8.75 2.41 17.15
N LYS A 241 -9.22 1.51 17.99
CA LYS A 241 -10.18 0.46 17.61
C LYS A 241 -11.55 1.05 17.30
N THR A 242 -12.03 0.84 16.08
CA THR A 242 -13.30 1.42 15.60
C THR A 242 -14.26 0.40 15.00
N SER A 243 -13.74 -0.63 14.30
CA SER A 243 -14.57 -1.66 13.68
C SER A 243 -15.01 -2.75 14.69
N LYS A 244 -15.93 -3.58 14.29
CA LYS A 244 -16.37 -4.76 15.07
C LYS A 244 -15.41 -5.96 15.00
N TRP A 245 -14.43 -5.91 14.10
CA TRP A 245 -13.51 -7.01 13.81
C TRP A 245 -12.37 -7.06 14.82
N ASP A 246 -11.89 -8.26 15.13
CA ASP A 246 -10.80 -8.45 16.09
C ASP A 246 -9.52 -7.74 15.63
N CYS A 247 -8.73 -7.22 16.59
CA CYS A 247 -7.35 -6.77 16.41
C CYS A 247 -6.36 -7.84 16.88
N GLY A 248 -5.07 -7.56 16.88
CA GLY A 248 -4.03 -8.52 17.25
C GLY A 248 -3.61 -9.42 16.10
N PHE A 249 -3.47 -8.84 14.89
CA PHE A 249 -3.03 -9.56 13.71
C PHE A 249 -2.17 -8.66 12.81
N TYR A 250 -1.26 -9.29 12.08
CA TYR A 250 -0.59 -8.71 10.91
C TYR A 250 -0.84 -9.59 9.69
N ASP A 251 -1.21 -9.00 8.56
CA ASP A 251 -1.43 -9.73 7.31
C ASP A 251 -0.16 -9.73 6.47
N MET A 252 0.54 -10.86 6.46
CA MET A 252 1.77 -11.06 5.71
C MET A 252 1.55 -11.55 4.27
N ARG A 253 0.30 -11.79 3.88
CA ARG A 253 -0.07 -12.30 2.55
C ARG A 253 0.05 -11.24 1.44
N PRO A 254 0.19 -11.68 0.17
CA PRO A 254 0.58 -13.02 -0.26
C PRO A 254 2.07 -13.25 -0.05
N GLY A 255 2.50 -14.51 -0.10
CA GLY A 255 3.91 -14.91 -0.04
C GLY A 255 4.08 -16.37 0.35
N LEU A 256 5.23 -16.94 0.07
CA LEU A 256 5.57 -18.31 0.40
C LEU A 256 5.50 -18.52 1.93
N ASN A 257 4.62 -19.42 2.37
CA ASN A 257 4.36 -19.67 3.80
C ASN A 257 3.99 -18.43 4.61
N LYS A 258 3.30 -17.46 3.98
CA LYS A 258 2.83 -16.24 4.62
C LYS A 258 1.31 -16.29 4.82
N GLU A 259 0.89 -15.99 6.04
CA GLU A 259 -0.50 -16.04 6.49
C GLU A 259 -0.86 -14.75 7.25
N VAL A 260 -2.07 -14.68 7.78
CA VAL A 260 -2.44 -13.68 8.77
C VAL A 260 -1.86 -14.15 10.12
N GLU A 261 -0.85 -13.47 10.59
CA GLU A 261 -0.11 -13.82 11.80
C GLU A 261 -0.79 -13.21 13.02
N LYS A 262 -1.08 -14.05 14.05
CA LYS A 262 -1.59 -13.54 15.33
C LYS A 262 -0.45 -12.94 16.13
N HIS A 263 -0.52 -11.64 16.35
CA HIS A 263 0.49 -10.88 17.06
C HIS A 263 -0.13 -9.60 17.62
N LYS A 264 0.29 -9.13 18.78
CA LYS A 264 -0.17 -7.84 19.31
C LYS A 264 0.23 -6.70 18.36
N ASN A 265 -0.62 -5.68 18.26
CA ASN A 265 -0.38 -4.56 17.37
C ASN A 265 0.42 -3.46 18.10
N ALA A 266 1.60 -3.18 17.58
CA ALA A 266 2.46 -2.07 18.00
C ALA A 266 2.18 -0.80 17.17
N GLY A 267 2.60 0.35 17.68
CA GLY A 267 2.63 1.60 16.91
C GLY A 267 3.50 1.49 15.66
N PHE A 268 4.70 0.97 15.86
CA PHE A 268 5.63 0.52 14.81
C PHE A 268 6.06 -0.91 15.10
N TYR A 269 5.87 -1.80 14.14
CA TYR A 269 6.39 -3.17 14.16
C TYR A 269 7.42 -3.33 13.06
N LEU A 270 8.69 -3.49 13.46
CA LEU A 270 9.84 -3.62 12.58
C LEU A 270 10.40 -5.03 12.70
N ARG A 271 10.51 -5.76 11.58
CA ARG A 271 11.12 -7.09 11.55
C ARG A 271 12.03 -7.22 10.33
N PHE A 272 13.29 -7.59 10.55
CA PHE A 272 14.32 -7.63 9.50
C PHE A 272 14.36 -6.33 8.69
N ALA A 273 14.47 -5.21 9.40
CA ALA A 273 14.57 -3.87 8.84
C ALA A 273 15.79 -3.15 9.42
N ASP A 274 16.72 -2.74 8.58
CA ASP A 274 17.98 -2.13 9.00
C ASP A 274 17.99 -0.62 8.68
N ASN A 275 18.63 0.17 9.55
CA ASN A 275 18.76 1.62 9.41
C ASN A 275 17.40 2.34 9.29
N VAL A 276 16.45 2.02 10.16
CA VAL A 276 15.17 2.74 10.28
C VAL A 276 15.35 3.94 11.19
N THR A 277 14.96 5.13 10.75
CA THR A 277 14.99 6.35 11.54
C THR A 277 13.58 6.82 11.85
N LEU A 278 13.27 7.03 13.13
CA LEU A 278 12.04 7.64 13.61
C LEU A 278 12.40 9.02 14.23
N ARG A 279 12.14 10.10 13.48
CA ARG A 279 12.47 11.48 13.88
C ARG A 279 11.19 12.29 14.08
N ASN A 280 11.08 13.00 15.22
CA ASN A 280 9.88 13.78 15.55
C ASN A 280 8.59 12.97 15.32
N THR A 281 8.58 11.73 15.77
CA THR A 281 7.52 10.76 15.49
C THR A 281 6.82 10.39 16.77
N SER A 282 5.49 10.33 16.76
CA SER A 282 4.72 10.01 17.95
C SER A 282 3.77 8.83 17.73
N VAL A 283 3.57 8.03 18.80
CA VAL A 283 2.53 7.01 18.88
C VAL A 283 1.56 7.38 20.00
N LYS A 284 0.27 7.34 19.68
CA LYS A 284 -0.82 7.65 20.61
C LYS A 284 -1.85 6.50 20.61
N TRP A 285 -2.54 6.35 21.72
CA TRP A 285 -3.58 5.36 21.92
C TRP A 285 -4.95 6.06 22.04
N GLY A 286 -5.85 5.76 21.09
CA GLY A 286 -7.23 6.22 21.12
C GLY A 286 -8.13 5.21 21.85
N ASN A 287 -9.08 4.57 21.17
CA ASN A 287 -9.84 3.47 21.74
C ASN A 287 -8.95 2.22 21.81
N VAL A 288 -8.50 1.89 23.01
CA VAL A 288 -7.55 0.80 23.25
C VAL A 288 -8.26 -0.56 23.23
N CYS A 289 -7.62 -1.57 22.66
CA CYS A 289 -8.02 -2.97 22.79
C CYS A 289 -6.88 -3.78 23.47
N PRO A 290 -7.19 -4.97 24.05
CA PRO A 290 -6.19 -5.77 24.80
C PRO A 290 -5.01 -6.25 23.96
N GLU A 291 -5.17 -6.23 22.65
CA GLU A 291 -4.15 -6.66 21.69
C GLU A 291 -3.19 -5.53 21.27
N TYR A 292 -3.37 -4.30 21.76
CA TYR A 292 -2.36 -3.25 21.59
C TYR A 292 -1.20 -3.49 22.55
N SER A 293 0.04 -3.15 22.15
CA SER A 293 1.25 -3.47 22.92
C SER A 293 2.11 -2.25 23.19
N ALA A 294 3.05 -1.97 22.33
CA ALA A 294 4.08 -0.98 22.53
C ALA A 294 4.09 0.07 21.42
N ALA A 295 4.67 1.24 21.70
CA ALA A 295 4.87 2.25 20.66
C ALA A 295 5.82 1.77 19.56
N LEU A 296 6.83 0.96 19.93
CA LEU A 296 7.78 0.35 19.02
C LEU A 296 8.08 -1.09 19.45
N GLU A 297 8.02 -2.01 18.50
CA GLU A 297 8.54 -3.38 18.62
C GLU A 297 9.51 -3.66 17.48
N GLU A 298 10.65 -4.28 17.82
CA GLU A 298 11.73 -4.58 16.89
C GLU A 298 12.15 -6.06 16.99
N GLU A 299 12.27 -6.70 15.84
CA GLU A 299 12.77 -8.08 15.74
C GLU A 299 13.82 -8.17 14.64
N SER A 300 15.05 -8.57 15.02
CA SER A 300 16.17 -8.76 14.07
C SER A 300 16.47 -7.51 13.22
N CYS A 301 16.37 -6.34 13.81
CA CYS A 301 16.71 -5.04 13.22
C CYS A 301 18.09 -4.56 13.66
N VAL A 302 18.77 -3.79 12.80
CA VAL A 302 20.08 -3.19 13.12
C VAL A 302 20.06 -1.71 12.70
N GLY A 303 20.61 -0.84 13.56
CA GLY A 303 20.81 0.56 13.21
C GLY A 303 19.54 1.43 13.27
N THR A 304 18.55 1.03 14.07
CA THR A 304 17.38 1.89 14.35
C THR A 304 17.79 3.13 15.13
N VAL A 305 17.35 4.29 14.67
CA VAL A 305 17.64 5.58 15.25
C VAL A 305 16.35 6.26 15.70
N LEU A 306 16.28 6.63 16.98
CA LEU A 306 15.17 7.35 17.57
C LEU A 306 15.61 8.78 17.93
N GLU A 307 15.06 9.76 17.21
CA GLU A 307 15.31 11.18 17.46
C GLU A 307 13.98 11.87 17.80
N ASN A 308 13.81 12.28 19.07
CA ASN A 308 12.57 12.87 19.54
C ASN A 308 11.33 11.99 19.21
N PHE A 309 11.48 10.68 19.46
CA PHE A 309 10.40 9.70 19.36
C PHE A 309 9.62 9.66 20.66
N THR A 310 8.30 9.69 20.61
CA THR A 310 7.43 9.66 21.79
C THR A 310 6.34 8.61 21.64
N GLY A 311 6.07 7.90 22.74
CA GLY A 311 4.99 6.91 22.82
C GLY A 311 5.25 5.96 23.97
N ASP A 312 4.21 5.72 24.76
CA ASP A 312 4.22 4.76 25.86
C ASP A 312 3.71 3.40 25.39
N ASN A 313 3.75 2.41 26.26
CA ASN A 313 3.04 1.16 26.03
C ASN A 313 1.52 1.36 26.17
N ALA A 314 0.73 0.56 25.43
CA ALA A 314 -0.72 0.63 25.42
C ALA A 314 -1.36 0.19 26.75
#